data_d27180e7bdb9b7cc2bb389f12dd3c7ae
#
_entry.id   d27180e7bdb9b7cc2bb389f12dd3c7ae
#
_cell.length_a   1.000
_cell.length_b   1.000
_cell.length_c   1.000
_cell.angle_alpha   90.00
_cell.angle_beta   90.00
_cell.angle_gamma   90.00
#
_symmetry.space_group_name_H-M   'P 1'
#
loop_
_entity.id
_entity.type
_entity.pdbx_description
1 polymer ?
#
loop_
_entity_poly.entity_id
_entity_poly.type
_entity_poly.pdbx_seq_one_letter_code
_entity_poly.pdbx_strand_id
1 'polypeptide(L)'
;AEGATVNIAEKMTIKGEATIDFGEISNVTLKVGGKAISEVTAVPFSYDYTFEANQTEGALKIELTVKGDQGTMATSEVNITLTKPEPTPEPGEGEMVDSRDNHVYKTVEIGEQTWMAENLAYLPKVNKPAAAATCEGEPLYFVYDYDGEDVNAAKNTETYKTYGVLYNWYAAMNKENEEGKDADAVPSGVQGICPSGWHLPSKAEWKILENFVAEQLPPVEGDVWEDDFGDKHSDPNCKNVWSALAGLEGWSASGNSDMNPDLAN
;
A
#
# COMPACT_ATOMS: atom_id res chain seq x y z
N ALA A 1 22.79 -0.40 -10.43
CA ALA A 1 22.79 -0.19 -11.87
C ALA A 1 23.09 1.29 -12.18
N GLU A 2 23.71 1.57 -13.32
CA GLU A 2 23.95 2.94 -13.78
C GLU A 2 22.63 3.71 -13.89
N GLY A 3 22.58 4.95 -13.37
CA GLY A 3 21.38 5.79 -13.38
C GLY A 3 20.28 5.39 -12.39
N ALA A 4 20.52 4.43 -11.50
CA ALA A 4 19.53 4.06 -10.48
C ALA A 4 19.26 5.23 -9.52
N THR A 5 18.00 5.36 -9.09
CA THR A 5 17.60 6.28 -8.03
C THR A 5 17.56 5.53 -6.70
N VAL A 6 18.14 6.12 -5.66
CA VAL A 6 18.24 5.53 -4.32
C VAL A 6 17.78 6.53 -3.28
N ASN A 7 16.88 6.11 -2.40
CA ASN A 7 16.44 6.92 -1.27
C ASN A 7 17.48 6.89 -0.15
N ILE A 8 17.94 8.05 0.31
CA ILE A 8 18.97 8.15 1.36
C ILE A 8 18.51 7.67 2.75
N ALA A 9 17.21 7.49 2.97
CA ALA A 9 16.70 6.89 4.20
C ALA A 9 16.85 5.36 4.22
N GLU A 10 17.14 4.74 3.09
CA GLU A 10 17.27 3.29 2.94
C GLU A 10 18.74 2.88 2.91
N LYS A 11 19.02 1.60 3.21
CA LYS A 11 20.33 1.01 2.99
C LYS A 11 20.49 0.66 1.52
N MET A 12 21.66 0.94 0.98
CA MET A 12 22.02 0.58 -0.39
C MET A 12 22.98 -0.61 -0.39
N THR A 13 22.57 -1.74 -0.99
CA THR A 13 23.48 -2.87 -1.16
C THR A 13 24.34 -2.68 -2.42
N ILE A 14 25.66 -2.60 -2.24
CA ILE A 14 26.64 -2.52 -3.32
C ILE A 14 27.26 -3.90 -3.51
N LYS A 15 27.18 -4.44 -4.72
CA LYS A 15 27.81 -5.71 -5.09
C LYS A 15 28.87 -5.45 -6.13
N GLY A 16 30.02 -6.09 -5.98
CA GLY A 16 31.12 -5.99 -6.93
C GLY A 16 31.79 -7.31 -7.16
N GLU A 17 32.19 -7.54 -8.40
CA GLU A 17 32.99 -8.67 -8.83
C GLU A 17 34.03 -8.19 -9.85
N ALA A 18 35.15 -8.86 -9.91
CA ALA A 18 36.20 -8.62 -10.90
C ALA A 18 36.99 -9.88 -11.14
N THR A 19 37.55 -10.00 -12.36
CA THR A 19 38.51 -11.04 -12.75
C THR A 19 39.72 -10.40 -13.39
N ILE A 20 40.87 -11.05 -13.36
CA ILE A 20 42.07 -10.67 -14.09
C ILE A 20 42.54 -11.87 -14.94
N ASP A 21 43.13 -11.57 -16.10
CA ASP A 21 43.55 -12.59 -17.04
C ASP A 21 44.83 -13.31 -16.60
N PHE A 22 45.71 -12.61 -15.88
CA PHE A 22 46.99 -13.14 -15.41
C PHE A 22 47.33 -12.63 -13.99
N GLY A 23 47.86 -13.50 -13.15
CA GLY A 23 48.22 -13.20 -11.78
C GLY A 23 47.05 -13.26 -10.79
N GLU A 24 47.20 -12.60 -9.65
CA GLU A 24 46.20 -12.55 -8.60
C GLU A 24 45.78 -11.09 -8.33
N ILE A 25 44.56 -10.90 -7.82
CA ILE A 25 44.09 -9.60 -7.33
C ILE A 25 44.82 -9.29 -6.04
N SER A 26 45.61 -8.22 -6.03
CA SER A 26 46.43 -7.81 -4.90
C SER A 26 45.79 -6.72 -4.03
N ASN A 27 44.88 -5.94 -4.61
CA ASN A 27 44.17 -4.89 -3.88
C ASN A 27 42.82 -4.59 -4.50
N VAL A 28 41.83 -4.33 -3.64
CA VAL A 28 40.50 -3.88 -4.01
C VAL A 28 40.20 -2.59 -3.25
N THR A 29 39.68 -1.61 -3.92
CA THR A 29 39.28 -0.32 -3.32
C THR A 29 37.88 0.04 -3.82
N LEU A 30 36.92 0.10 -2.89
CA LEU A 30 35.60 0.66 -3.14
C LEU A 30 35.57 2.11 -2.60
N LYS A 31 35.07 3.04 -3.43
CA LYS A 31 34.76 4.39 -2.98
C LYS A 31 33.31 4.73 -3.25
N VAL A 32 32.69 5.42 -2.30
CA VAL A 32 31.33 5.95 -2.41
C VAL A 32 31.40 7.45 -2.16
N GLY A 33 31.02 8.25 -3.15
CA GLY A 33 31.18 9.71 -3.09
C GLY A 33 32.62 10.17 -2.86
N GLY A 34 33.58 9.42 -3.39
CA GLY A 34 35.02 9.70 -3.21
C GLY A 34 35.61 9.17 -1.88
N LYS A 35 34.81 8.75 -0.91
CA LYS A 35 35.26 8.19 0.37
C LYS A 35 35.51 6.68 0.26
N ALA A 36 36.69 6.23 0.63
CA ALA A 36 37.06 4.82 0.60
C ALA A 36 36.31 4.03 1.69
N ILE A 37 35.87 2.84 1.32
CA ILE A 37 35.20 1.88 2.21
C ILE A 37 36.23 0.82 2.62
N SER A 38 36.67 0.88 3.87
CA SER A 38 37.78 0.05 4.40
C SER A 38 37.39 -1.41 4.59
N GLU A 39 36.08 -1.70 4.71
CA GLU A 39 35.53 -3.02 4.92
C GLU A 39 35.53 -3.89 3.66
N VAL A 40 35.68 -3.27 2.48
CA VAL A 40 35.74 -3.99 1.20
C VAL A 40 37.20 -4.11 0.77
N THR A 41 37.76 -5.30 0.92
CA THR A 41 39.17 -5.60 0.65
C THR A 41 39.38 -6.69 -0.40
N ALA A 42 38.32 -7.35 -0.83
CA ALA A 42 38.37 -8.44 -1.80
C ALA A 42 37.12 -8.44 -2.70
N VAL A 43 37.16 -9.16 -3.82
CA VAL A 43 36.04 -9.47 -4.71
C VAL A 43 35.86 -10.98 -4.78
N PRO A 44 34.61 -11.51 -4.97
CA PRO A 44 33.37 -10.75 -4.98
C PRO A 44 32.97 -10.25 -3.61
N PHE A 45 32.21 -9.16 -3.55
CA PHE A 45 31.67 -8.63 -2.29
C PHE A 45 30.18 -8.23 -2.41
N SER A 46 29.55 -8.18 -1.23
CA SER A 46 28.25 -7.51 -1.02
C SER A 46 28.38 -6.64 0.22
N TYR A 47 28.17 -5.34 0.08
CA TYR A 47 28.34 -4.36 1.15
C TYR A 47 27.09 -3.49 1.29
N ASP A 48 26.55 -3.42 2.50
CA ASP A 48 25.41 -2.58 2.82
C ASP A 48 25.89 -1.19 3.27
N TYR A 49 25.73 -0.21 2.38
CA TYR A 49 26.10 1.17 2.64
C TYR A 49 24.94 1.91 3.29
N THR A 50 25.21 2.55 4.41
CA THR A 50 24.27 3.44 5.11
C THR A 50 24.71 4.88 4.88
N PHE A 51 23.78 5.72 4.42
CA PHE A 51 24.04 7.14 4.18
C PHE A 51 24.22 7.89 5.49
N GLU A 52 25.03 8.94 5.46
CA GLU A 52 25.21 9.82 6.61
C GLU A 52 23.94 10.69 6.81
N ALA A 53 23.63 11.07 8.04
CA ALA A 53 22.44 11.85 8.38
C ALA A 53 22.34 13.21 7.64
N ASN A 54 23.48 13.74 7.19
CA ASN A 54 23.58 15.00 6.43
C ASN A 54 23.78 14.77 4.93
N GLN A 55 23.58 13.56 4.44
CA GLN A 55 23.69 13.26 3.01
C GLN A 55 22.72 14.14 2.21
N THR A 56 23.24 14.75 1.15
CA THR A 56 22.45 15.60 0.23
C THR A 56 21.96 14.81 -0.96
N GLU A 57 20.83 15.24 -1.49
CA GLU A 57 20.31 14.75 -2.77
C GLU A 57 21.25 15.09 -3.92
N GLY A 58 21.12 14.34 -5.01
CA GLY A 58 21.86 14.56 -6.23
C GLY A 58 22.71 13.36 -6.66
N ALA A 59 23.62 13.57 -7.57
CA ALA A 59 24.45 12.51 -8.12
C ALA A 59 25.45 11.98 -7.08
N LEU A 60 25.55 10.66 -6.98
CA LEU A 60 26.56 9.98 -6.20
C LEU A 60 27.34 9.00 -7.10
N LYS A 61 28.66 9.15 -7.08
CA LYS A 61 29.56 8.24 -7.80
C LYS A 61 30.02 7.10 -6.89
N ILE A 62 29.93 5.87 -7.39
CA ILE A 62 30.48 4.67 -6.79
C ILE A 62 31.62 4.19 -7.69
N GLU A 63 32.80 3.97 -7.14
CA GLU A 63 34.02 3.63 -7.87
C GLU A 63 34.63 2.36 -7.27
N LEU A 64 34.82 1.33 -8.09
CA LEU A 64 35.53 0.12 -7.74
C LEU A 64 36.85 0.08 -8.51
N THR A 65 37.98 0.06 -7.80
CA THR A 65 39.29 -0.12 -8.38
C THR A 65 39.87 -1.46 -7.91
N VAL A 66 40.39 -2.21 -8.87
CA VAL A 66 41.05 -3.52 -8.61
C VAL A 66 42.48 -3.42 -9.17
N LYS A 67 43.45 -3.88 -8.38
CA LYS A 67 44.86 -3.99 -8.78
C LYS A 67 45.28 -5.46 -8.76
N GLY A 68 45.99 -5.85 -9.79
CA GLY A 68 46.67 -7.15 -9.86
C GLY A 68 48.11 -7.05 -9.31
N ASP A 69 48.68 -8.17 -8.93
CA ASP A 69 50.06 -8.34 -8.44
C ASP A 69 51.10 -8.01 -9.52
N GLN A 70 50.75 -8.13 -10.80
CA GLN A 70 51.59 -7.80 -11.96
C GLN A 70 51.47 -6.31 -12.40
N GLY A 71 50.83 -5.47 -11.56
CA GLY A 71 50.70 -4.02 -11.83
C GLY A 71 49.51 -3.65 -12.74
N THR A 72 48.70 -4.60 -13.14
CA THR A 72 47.41 -4.33 -13.83
C THR A 72 46.47 -3.58 -12.92
N MET A 73 45.72 -2.62 -13.47
CA MET A 73 44.71 -1.87 -12.73
C MET A 73 43.48 -1.66 -13.60
N ALA A 74 42.31 -1.91 -13.03
CA ALA A 74 41.01 -1.62 -13.66
C ALA A 74 40.14 -0.84 -12.70
N THR A 75 39.37 0.09 -13.23
CA THR A 75 38.39 0.86 -12.48
C THR A 75 37.05 0.82 -13.19
N SER A 76 35.99 0.55 -12.43
CA SER A 76 34.60 0.63 -12.86
C SER A 76 33.91 1.72 -12.05
N GLU A 77 33.08 2.52 -12.70
CA GLU A 77 32.32 3.60 -12.10
C GLU A 77 30.83 3.40 -12.37
N VAL A 78 30.01 3.72 -11.37
CA VAL A 78 28.55 3.75 -11.46
C VAL A 78 28.05 5.06 -10.86
N ASN A 79 27.22 5.78 -11.61
CA ASN A 79 26.56 6.98 -11.11
C ASN A 79 25.11 6.65 -10.78
N ILE A 80 24.69 7.06 -9.59
CA ILE A 80 23.33 6.94 -9.11
C ILE A 80 22.79 8.31 -8.71
N THR A 81 21.49 8.46 -8.62
CA THR A 81 20.84 9.67 -8.12
C THR A 81 20.30 9.42 -6.72
N LEU A 82 20.68 10.23 -5.78
CA LEU A 82 20.17 10.22 -4.42
C LEU A 82 18.94 11.10 -4.31
N THR A 83 17.89 10.59 -3.67
CA THR A 83 16.69 11.35 -3.32
C THR A 83 16.44 11.27 -1.82
N LYS A 84 15.82 12.31 -1.27
CA LYS A 84 15.28 12.26 0.08
C LYS A 84 13.87 11.64 0.03
N PRO A 85 13.43 10.99 1.12
CA PRO A 85 12.02 10.69 1.25
C PRO A 85 11.25 12.01 1.16
N GLU A 86 10.17 12.00 0.41
CA GLU A 86 9.22 13.11 0.49
C GLU A 86 8.72 13.23 1.93
N PRO A 87 8.60 14.46 2.46
CA PRO A 87 8.02 14.63 3.79
C PRO A 87 6.60 14.05 3.77
N THR A 88 6.27 13.25 4.78
CA THR A 88 4.90 12.79 4.97
C THR A 88 4.00 14.01 5.10
N PRO A 89 2.93 14.15 4.30
CA PRO A 89 2.01 15.26 4.45
C PRO A 89 1.43 15.29 5.87
N GLU A 90 1.23 16.46 6.41
CA GLU A 90 0.48 16.59 7.67
C GLU A 90 -1.01 16.51 7.33
N PRO A 91 -1.80 15.65 8.01
CA PRO A 91 -3.21 15.52 7.74
C PRO A 91 -3.95 16.83 8.11
N GLY A 92 -4.87 17.24 7.24
CA GLY A 92 -5.85 18.28 7.53
C GLY A 92 -6.95 17.78 8.49
N GLU A 93 -7.87 18.68 8.84
CA GLU A 93 -9.08 18.30 9.57
C GLU A 93 -9.94 17.37 8.72
N GLY A 94 -10.34 16.22 9.26
CA GLY A 94 -11.08 15.20 8.53
C GLY A 94 -10.23 14.44 7.50
N GLU A 95 -8.92 14.37 7.70
CA GLU A 95 -7.99 13.64 6.85
C GLU A 95 -7.09 12.72 7.67
N MET A 96 -6.58 11.68 7.02
CA MET A 96 -5.53 10.82 7.55
C MET A 96 -4.50 10.54 6.47
N VAL A 97 -3.26 10.33 6.85
CA VAL A 97 -2.17 10.00 5.94
C VAL A 97 -1.72 8.56 6.14
N ASP A 98 -1.70 7.79 5.06
CA ASP A 98 -1.05 6.49 5.05
C ASP A 98 0.46 6.67 4.87
N SER A 99 1.21 6.46 5.95
CA SER A 99 2.67 6.64 5.95
C SER A 99 3.43 5.66 5.03
N ARG A 100 2.76 4.64 4.49
CA ARG A 100 3.37 3.65 3.59
C ARG A 100 3.57 4.17 2.17
N ASP A 101 2.68 5.08 1.73
CA ASP A 101 2.75 5.66 0.38
C ASP A 101 2.41 7.16 0.33
N ASN A 102 2.26 7.79 1.50
CA ASN A 102 1.90 9.20 1.68
C ASN A 102 0.53 9.58 1.08
N HIS A 103 -0.33 8.58 0.84
CA HIS A 103 -1.69 8.86 0.37
C HIS A 103 -2.50 9.52 1.48
N VAL A 104 -3.19 10.60 1.14
CA VAL A 104 -4.09 11.33 2.06
C VAL A 104 -5.52 10.87 1.79
N TYR A 105 -6.16 10.31 2.80
CA TYR A 105 -7.56 9.88 2.75
C TYR A 105 -8.43 10.85 3.51
N LYS A 106 -9.62 11.12 2.99
CA LYS A 106 -10.67 11.78 3.76
C LYS A 106 -11.23 10.84 4.81
N THR A 107 -11.62 11.41 5.93
CA THR A 107 -12.28 10.70 7.01
C THR A 107 -13.58 11.40 7.39
N VAL A 108 -14.50 10.64 7.97
CA VAL A 108 -15.78 11.15 8.43
C VAL A 108 -16.09 10.57 9.81
N GLU A 109 -16.58 11.41 10.69
CA GLU A 109 -17.12 10.98 11.99
C GLU A 109 -18.60 10.65 11.85
N ILE A 110 -18.97 9.42 12.23
CA ILE A 110 -20.36 8.95 12.22
C ILE A 110 -20.65 8.37 13.60
N GLY A 111 -21.40 9.11 14.41
CA GLY A 111 -21.58 8.80 15.82
C GLY A 111 -20.26 8.90 16.59
N GLU A 112 -19.88 7.83 17.25
CA GLU A 112 -18.61 7.72 17.99
C GLU A 112 -17.49 7.03 17.17
N GLN A 113 -17.75 6.77 15.89
CA GLN A 113 -16.80 6.08 15.01
C GLN A 113 -16.23 7.04 13.97
N THR A 114 -14.94 6.86 13.67
CA THR A 114 -14.28 7.53 12.55
C THR A 114 -14.10 6.53 11.41
N TRP A 115 -14.60 6.85 10.24
CA TRP A 115 -14.56 6.01 9.04
C TRP A 115 -13.71 6.67 7.95
N MET A 116 -13.06 5.84 7.12
CA MET A 116 -12.50 6.32 5.86
C MET A 116 -13.66 6.71 4.93
N ALA A 117 -13.63 7.92 4.39
CA ALA A 117 -14.62 8.41 3.44
C ALA A 117 -14.27 8.04 1.98
N GLU A 118 -13.20 7.29 1.80
CA GLU A 118 -12.68 6.82 0.51
C GLU A 118 -12.24 5.37 0.62
N ASN A 119 -12.26 4.66 -0.50
CA ASN A 119 -11.73 3.30 -0.56
C ASN A 119 -10.22 3.28 -0.33
N LEU A 120 -9.75 2.30 0.43
CA LEU A 120 -8.31 2.11 0.63
C LEU A 120 -7.64 1.85 -0.72
N ALA A 121 -6.57 2.60 -1.01
CA ALA A 121 -5.87 2.60 -2.29
C ALA A 121 -4.40 2.12 -2.18
N TYR A 122 -3.98 1.57 -1.03
CA TYR A 122 -2.64 1.06 -0.86
C TYR A 122 -2.36 -0.14 -1.77
N LEU A 123 -1.48 0.04 -2.75
CA LEU A 123 -1.18 -0.95 -3.79
C LEU A 123 0.32 -1.32 -3.78
N PRO A 124 0.74 -2.30 -2.95
CA PRO A 124 2.15 -2.73 -2.89
C PRO A 124 2.57 -3.56 -4.11
N LYS A 125 1.62 -4.24 -4.73
CA LYS A 125 1.75 -4.98 -5.99
C LYS A 125 0.41 -5.02 -6.69
N VAL A 126 0.37 -5.31 -7.98
CA VAL A 126 -0.86 -5.55 -8.72
C VAL A 126 -0.82 -6.92 -9.40
N ASN A 127 -1.91 -7.65 -9.34
CA ASN A 127 -2.06 -8.97 -9.92
C ASN A 127 -3.01 -8.93 -11.12
N LYS A 128 -2.74 -9.77 -12.12
CA LYS A 128 -3.71 -9.98 -13.21
C LYS A 128 -4.96 -10.67 -12.71
N PRO A 129 -6.14 -10.39 -13.28
CA PRO A 129 -7.40 -11.04 -12.90
C PRO A 129 -7.34 -12.58 -12.93
N ALA A 130 -6.57 -13.16 -13.86
CA ALA A 130 -6.36 -14.61 -13.96
C ALA A 130 -5.76 -15.23 -12.67
N ALA A 131 -5.01 -14.46 -11.87
CA ALA A 131 -4.45 -14.95 -10.63
C ALA A 131 -5.53 -15.31 -9.59
N ALA A 132 -6.71 -14.71 -9.67
CA ALA A 132 -7.82 -15.02 -8.76
C ALA A 132 -8.31 -16.48 -8.88
N ALA A 133 -8.16 -17.09 -10.06
CA ALA A 133 -8.59 -18.47 -10.30
C ALA A 133 -7.66 -19.53 -9.68
N THR A 134 -6.44 -19.17 -9.33
CA THR A 134 -5.40 -20.09 -8.82
C THR A 134 -4.92 -19.74 -7.42
N CYS A 135 -5.57 -18.77 -6.77
CA CYS A 135 -5.15 -18.28 -5.47
C CYS A 135 -5.49 -19.28 -4.36
N GLU A 136 -4.46 -19.90 -3.82
CA GLU A 136 -4.53 -20.73 -2.63
C GLU A 136 -3.73 -20.05 -1.50
N GLY A 137 -4.42 -19.20 -0.71
CA GLY A 137 -3.80 -18.61 0.49
C GLY A 137 -2.86 -17.42 0.26
N GLU A 138 -2.78 -16.90 -0.97
CA GLU A 138 -1.86 -15.79 -1.29
C GLU A 138 -2.59 -14.44 -1.30
N PRO A 139 -1.96 -13.37 -0.79
CA PRO A 139 -2.49 -12.01 -0.90
C PRO A 139 -2.50 -11.52 -2.35
N LEU A 140 -3.68 -11.16 -2.85
CA LEU A 140 -3.86 -10.62 -4.19
C LEU A 140 -4.47 -9.23 -4.14
N TYR A 141 -3.99 -8.37 -5.05
CA TYR A 141 -4.35 -6.97 -5.18
C TYR A 141 -4.74 -6.70 -6.63
N PHE A 142 -5.91 -6.12 -6.84
CA PHE A 142 -6.42 -5.85 -8.17
C PHE A 142 -6.84 -4.40 -8.29
N VAL A 143 -6.76 -3.87 -9.50
CA VAL A 143 -7.39 -2.60 -9.88
C VAL A 143 -8.47 -2.93 -10.89
N TYR A 144 -9.66 -2.36 -10.69
CA TYR A 144 -10.79 -2.62 -11.58
C TYR A 144 -10.43 -2.25 -13.02
N ASP A 145 -10.78 -3.13 -13.97
CA ASP A 145 -10.51 -2.97 -15.41
C ASP A 145 -9.02 -2.78 -15.77
N TYR A 146 -8.11 -3.34 -14.96
CA TYR A 146 -6.67 -3.35 -15.24
C TYR A 146 -6.15 -4.79 -15.30
N ASP A 147 -5.53 -5.14 -16.44
CA ASP A 147 -4.98 -6.49 -16.72
C ASP A 147 -3.45 -6.51 -16.82
N GLY A 148 -2.78 -5.62 -16.13
CA GLY A 148 -1.32 -5.53 -16.08
C GLY A 148 -0.73 -5.96 -14.74
N GLU A 149 0.60 -5.84 -14.65
CA GLU A 149 1.38 -6.12 -13.43
C GLU A 149 2.26 -4.91 -13.02
N ASP A 150 2.12 -3.78 -13.72
CA ASP A 150 2.84 -2.55 -13.42
C ASP A 150 2.03 -1.68 -12.46
N VAL A 151 2.53 -1.53 -11.23
CA VAL A 151 1.87 -0.74 -10.17
C VAL A 151 1.70 0.72 -10.56
N ASN A 152 2.69 1.33 -11.23
CA ASN A 152 2.61 2.72 -11.62
C ASN A 152 1.59 2.93 -12.74
N ALA A 153 1.54 2.02 -13.69
CA ALA A 153 0.51 2.05 -14.74
C ALA A 153 -0.88 1.85 -14.13
N ALA A 154 -1.05 0.92 -13.19
CA ALA A 154 -2.31 0.70 -12.48
C ALA A 154 -2.77 1.95 -11.72
N LYS A 155 -1.87 2.58 -10.95
CA LYS A 155 -2.16 3.82 -10.19
C LYS A 155 -2.54 5.01 -11.09
N ASN A 156 -2.15 5.01 -12.35
CA ASN A 156 -2.50 6.06 -13.31
C ASN A 156 -3.87 5.87 -13.97
N THR A 157 -4.56 4.73 -13.76
CA THR A 157 -5.89 4.50 -14.31
C THR A 157 -6.96 5.33 -13.59
N GLU A 158 -8.02 5.69 -14.30
CA GLU A 158 -9.16 6.38 -13.69
C GLU A 158 -9.91 5.46 -12.71
N THR A 159 -9.92 4.16 -12.98
CA THR A 159 -10.55 3.16 -12.11
C THR A 159 -9.84 3.02 -10.77
N TYR A 160 -8.50 3.10 -10.74
CA TYR A 160 -7.76 3.17 -9.48
C TYR A 160 -8.08 4.43 -8.68
N LYS A 161 -8.10 5.58 -9.34
CA LYS A 161 -8.40 6.88 -8.69
C LYS A 161 -9.82 6.93 -8.13
N THR A 162 -10.77 6.26 -8.79
CA THR A 162 -12.18 6.25 -8.39
C THR A 162 -12.48 5.17 -7.34
N TYR A 163 -11.96 3.97 -7.54
CA TYR A 163 -12.36 2.80 -6.74
C TYR A 163 -11.27 2.26 -5.82
N GLY A 164 -10.05 2.79 -5.88
CA GLY A 164 -8.93 2.28 -5.09
C GLY A 164 -8.51 0.88 -5.52
N VAL A 165 -8.28 0.01 -4.54
CA VAL A 165 -7.74 -1.34 -4.73
C VAL A 165 -8.74 -2.39 -4.25
N LEU A 166 -8.88 -3.46 -5.03
CA LEU A 166 -9.63 -4.64 -4.63
C LEU A 166 -8.67 -5.64 -3.97
N TYR A 167 -8.95 -5.99 -2.74
CA TYR A 167 -8.18 -6.93 -1.93
C TYR A 167 -8.91 -8.26 -1.84
N ASN A 168 -8.22 -9.39 -2.07
CA ASN A 168 -8.80 -10.65 -1.63
C ASN A 168 -8.69 -10.79 -0.10
N TRP A 169 -9.33 -11.79 0.48
CA TRP A 169 -9.34 -12.00 1.93
C TRP A 169 -7.94 -12.04 2.54
N TYR A 170 -7.00 -12.75 1.90
CA TYR A 170 -5.63 -12.88 2.38
C TYR A 170 -4.84 -11.56 2.34
N ALA A 171 -5.12 -10.70 1.38
CA ALA A 171 -4.56 -9.35 1.32
C ALA A 171 -5.20 -8.45 2.38
N ALA A 172 -6.52 -8.47 2.53
CA ALA A 172 -7.24 -7.68 3.52
C ALA A 172 -6.78 -8.02 4.95
N MET A 173 -6.64 -9.31 5.27
CA MET A 173 -6.17 -9.78 6.58
C MET A 173 -4.65 -9.65 6.77
N ASN A 174 -3.88 -9.28 5.73
CA ASN A 174 -2.42 -9.15 5.76
C ASN A 174 -1.72 -10.35 6.41
N LYS A 175 -2.19 -11.57 6.14
CA LYS A 175 -1.73 -12.83 6.75
C LYS A 175 -1.91 -12.91 8.28
N GLU A 176 -2.61 -11.98 8.88
CA GLU A 176 -3.02 -12.12 10.27
C GLU A 176 -3.94 -13.32 10.37
N ASN A 177 -3.57 -14.25 11.25
CA ASN A 177 -4.26 -15.52 11.33
C ASN A 177 -5.70 -15.31 11.80
N GLU A 178 -6.59 -15.96 11.13
CA GLU A 178 -8.03 -15.89 11.32
C GLU A 178 -8.50 -16.57 12.62
N GLU A 179 -7.61 -17.36 13.25
CA GLU A 179 -7.93 -18.08 14.47
C GLU A 179 -8.11 -17.13 15.66
N GLY A 180 -9.33 -17.04 16.15
CA GLY A 180 -9.66 -16.39 17.41
C GLY A 180 -9.99 -14.91 17.36
N LYS A 181 -10.09 -14.30 16.18
CA LYS A 181 -10.65 -12.95 16.05
C LYS A 181 -12.17 -13.04 15.99
N ASP A 182 -12.82 -12.55 17.02
CA ASP A 182 -14.28 -12.52 17.10
C ASP A 182 -14.81 -11.48 16.10
N ALA A 183 -15.65 -11.92 15.16
CA ALA A 183 -16.29 -11.04 14.20
C ALA A 183 -17.24 -10.01 14.86
N ASP A 184 -17.62 -10.25 16.11
CA ASP A 184 -18.45 -9.35 16.91
C ASP A 184 -17.63 -8.46 17.86
N ALA A 185 -16.30 -8.55 17.86
CA ALA A 185 -15.44 -7.72 18.72
C ALA A 185 -15.55 -6.21 18.40
N VAL A 186 -15.47 -5.39 19.43
CA VAL A 186 -15.51 -3.91 19.30
C VAL A 186 -14.38 -3.30 20.15
N PRO A 187 -13.37 -2.71 19.52
CA PRO A 187 -13.01 -2.78 18.11
C PRO A 187 -12.59 -4.19 17.71
N SER A 188 -12.65 -4.51 16.41
CA SER A 188 -12.25 -5.84 15.90
C SER A 188 -10.81 -6.21 16.27
N GLY A 189 -9.94 -5.23 16.43
CA GLY A 189 -8.52 -5.38 16.71
C GLY A 189 -7.70 -6.00 15.56
N VAL A 190 -8.33 -6.19 14.40
CA VAL A 190 -7.67 -6.70 13.19
C VAL A 190 -7.21 -5.52 12.34
N GLN A 191 -5.94 -5.15 12.42
CA GLN A 191 -5.40 -4.10 11.55
C GLN A 191 -5.45 -4.55 10.08
N GLY A 192 -5.03 -5.77 9.79
CA GLY A 192 -4.96 -6.28 8.42
C GLY A 192 -4.13 -5.36 7.51
N ILE A 193 -4.68 -5.04 6.35
CA ILE A 193 -4.07 -4.12 5.38
C ILE A 193 -4.28 -2.64 5.71
N CYS A 194 -5.06 -2.32 6.72
CA CYS A 194 -5.32 -0.94 7.09
C CYS A 194 -4.05 -0.20 7.51
N PRO A 195 -3.98 1.12 7.35
CA PRO A 195 -2.90 1.95 7.89
C PRO A 195 -2.77 1.83 9.42
N SER A 196 -1.61 2.24 9.96
CA SER A 196 -1.40 2.24 11.41
C SER A 196 -2.47 3.09 12.12
N GLY A 197 -3.05 2.54 13.19
CA GLY A 197 -4.15 3.17 13.94
C GLY A 197 -5.55 2.92 13.38
N TRP A 198 -5.65 2.23 12.25
CA TRP A 198 -6.90 1.80 11.61
C TRP A 198 -7.02 0.27 11.63
N HIS A 199 -8.22 -0.23 11.50
CA HIS A 199 -8.49 -1.66 11.52
C HIS A 199 -9.65 -2.04 10.57
N LEU A 200 -9.74 -3.30 10.23
CA LEU A 200 -10.89 -3.85 9.51
C LEU A 200 -12.10 -3.86 10.44
N PRO A 201 -13.22 -3.27 10.04
CA PRO A 201 -14.40 -3.21 10.90
C PRO A 201 -15.00 -4.62 11.11
N SER A 202 -15.42 -4.87 12.34
CA SER A 202 -16.19 -6.05 12.70
C SER A 202 -17.67 -5.91 12.33
N LYS A 203 -18.42 -7.03 12.37
CA LYS A 203 -19.88 -7.02 12.26
C LYS A 203 -20.54 -6.08 13.28
N ALA A 204 -20.03 -6.05 14.51
CA ALA A 204 -20.57 -5.19 15.56
C ALA A 204 -20.33 -3.69 15.28
N GLU A 205 -19.21 -3.33 14.72
CA GLU A 205 -18.91 -1.94 14.34
C GLU A 205 -19.77 -1.48 13.17
N TRP A 206 -19.99 -2.33 12.17
CA TRP A 206 -20.97 -2.07 11.11
C TRP A 206 -22.38 -1.85 11.69
N LYS A 207 -22.78 -2.66 12.64
CA LYS A 207 -24.09 -2.55 13.27
C LYS A 207 -24.25 -1.25 14.08
N ILE A 208 -23.17 -0.77 14.73
CA ILE A 208 -23.15 0.54 15.41
C ILE A 208 -23.36 1.65 14.38
N LEU A 209 -22.62 1.63 13.26
CA LEU A 209 -22.78 2.58 12.16
C LEU A 209 -24.21 2.60 11.62
N GLU A 210 -24.76 1.44 11.28
CA GLU A 210 -26.11 1.30 10.74
C GLU A 210 -27.17 1.86 11.70
N ASN A 211 -27.10 1.51 12.97
CA ASN A 211 -28.03 1.98 13.96
C ASN A 211 -27.97 3.51 14.12
N PHE A 212 -26.77 4.07 14.18
CA PHE A 212 -26.62 5.52 14.29
C PHE A 212 -27.23 6.25 13.08
N VAL A 213 -26.96 5.77 11.86
CA VAL A 213 -27.53 6.35 10.64
C VAL A 213 -29.05 6.17 10.59
N ALA A 214 -29.55 5.01 10.96
CA ALA A 214 -31.00 4.75 11.03
C ALA A 214 -31.74 5.71 11.97
N GLU A 215 -31.14 6.07 13.11
CA GLU A 215 -31.70 7.04 14.06
C GLU A 215 -31.81 8.47 13.49
N GLN A 216 -30.97 8.81 12.51
CA GLN A 216 -30.96 10.14 11.87
C GLN A 216 -31.94 10.23 10.68
N LEU A 217 -32.41 9.10 10.15
CA LEU A 217 -33.27 9.06 8.98
C LEU A 217 -34.75 9.10 9.37
N PRO A 218 -35.60 9.71 8.52
CA PRO A 218 -37.04 9.67 8.76
C PRO A 218 -37.57 8.24 8.64
N PRO A 219 -38.57 7.86 9.48
CA PRO A 219 -39.18 6.56 9.38
C PRO A 219 -39.81 6.33 7.99
N VAL A 220 -39.58 5.14 7.43
CA VAL A 220 -40.20 4.71 6.17
C VAL A 220 -41.22 3.61 6.48
N GLU A 221 -42.44 3.75 5.99
CA GLU A 221 -43.43 2.69 6.07
C GLU A 221 -43.13 1.63 5.01
N GLY A 222 -42.82 0.40 5.42
CA GLY A 222 -42.62 -0.72 4.49
C GLY A 222 -41.77 -1.87 5.01
N ASP A 223 -41.67 -2.87 4.27
CA ASP A 223 -41.32 -4.26 4.44
C ASP A 223 -40.11 -4.65 5.33
N VAL A 224 -40.26 -5.79 5.99
CA VAL A 224 -39.17 -6.55 6.63
C VAL A 224 -38.18 -7.02 5.57
N TRP A 225 -36.89 -6.69 5.72
CA TRP A 225 -35.83 -7.20 4.87
C TRP A 225 -34.78 -7.95 5.70
N GLU A 226 -34.06 -8.85 5.05
CA GLU A 226 -33.01 -9.67 5.64
C GLU A 226 -31.64 -9.09 5.17
N ASP A 227 -30.74 -8.82 6.12
CA ASP A 227 -29.41 -8.35 5.76
C ASP A 227 -28.55 -9.49 5.18
N ASP A 228 -27.39 -9.14 4.64
CA ASP A 228 -26.44 -10.10 4.07
C ASP A 228 -25.87 -11.08 5.13
N PHE A 229 -26.13 -10.84 6.40
CA PHE A 229 -25.74 -11.71 7.52
C PHE A 229 -26.87 -12.63 7.99
N GLY A 230 -28.05 -12.58 7.34
CA GLY A 230 -29.21 -13.42 7.66
C GLY A 230 -30.03 -12.93 8.85
N ASP A 231 -29.73 -11.75 9.39
CA ASP A 231 -30.52 -11.12 10.44
C ASP A 231 -31.74 -10.43 9.81
N LYS A 232 -32.92 -10.75 10.32
CA LYS A 232 -34.17 -10.11 9.88
C LYS A 232 -34.35 -8.79 10.61
N HIS A 233 -34.23 -7.72 9.88
CA HIS A 233 -34.48 -6.38 10.38
C HIS A 233 -35.97 -6.04 10.14
N SER A 234 -36.68 -5.81 11.22
CA SER A 234 -38.04 -5.26 11.18
C SER A 234 -38.04 -3.74 11.14
N ASP A 235 -36.83 -3.14 11.03
CA ASP A 235 -36.68 -1.70 10.99
C ASP A 235 -36.92 -1.20 9.56
N PRO A 236 -37.98 -0.44 9.33
CA PRO A 236 -38.26 0.16 8.02
C PRO A 236 -37.16 1.13 7.52
N ASN A 237 -36.26 1.55 8.41
CA ASN A 237 -35.19 2.50 8.08
C ASN A 237 -34.00 1.86 7.37
N CYS A 238 -33.87 0.55 7.38
CA CYS A 238 -32.68 -0.12 6.83
C CYS A 238 -32.46 0.13 5.32
N LYS A 239 -33.50 0.22 4.52
CA LYS A 239 -33.37 0.60 3.10
C LYS A 239 -32.76 1.99 2.92
N ASN A 240 -33.04 2.90 3.84
CA ASN A 240 -32.51 4.26 3.78
C ASN A 240 -31.06 4.35 4.27
N VAL A 241 -30.63 3.49 5.20
CA VAL A 241 -29.25 3.46 5.71
C VAL A 241 -28.27 3.21 4.59
N TRP A 242 -28.47 2.18 3.80
CA TRP A 242 -27.60 1.86 2.68
C TRP A 242 -27.59 2.96 1.61
N SER A 243 -28.76 3.54 1.31
CA SER A 243 -28.84 4.67 0.39
C SER A 243 -28.12 5.92 0.93
N ALA A 244 -28.16 6.15 2.24
CA ALA A 244 -27.49 7.28 2.87
C ALA A 244 -25.96 7.09 2.92
N LEU A 245 -25.49 5.85 3.04
CA LEU A 245 -24.07 5.50 3.03
C LEU A 245 -23.51 5.33 1.63
N ALA A 246 -24.37 5.12 0.62
CA ALA A 246 -23.94 4.92 -0.75
C ALA A 246 -23.50 6.24 -1.39
N GLY A 247 -22.40 6.20 -2.14
CA GLY A 247 -21.99 7.33 -2.99
C GLY A 247 -22.99 7.59 -4.11
N LEU A 248 -23.00 8.81 -4.61
CA LEU A 248 -23.92 9.25 -5.68
C LEU A 248 -23.56 8.68 -7.07
N GLU A 249 -22.35 8.13 -7.23
CA GLU A 249 -21.82 7.68 -8.52
C GLU A 249 -21.31 6.23 -8.45
N GLY A 250 -21.24 5.58 -9.61
CA GLY A 250 -20.64 4.25 -9.75
C GLY A 250 -21.61 3.08 -9.62
N TRP A 251 -22.91 3.33 -9.40
CA TRP A 251 -23.92 2.28 -9.35
C TRP A 251 -24.45 2.00 -10.77
N SER A 252 -24.25 0.77 -11.27
CA SER A 252 -24.93 0.34 -12.47
C SER A 252 -26.38 0.03 -12.12
N ALA A 253 -27.31 0.46 -12.96
CA ALA A 253 -28.70 0.03 -12.90
C ALA A 253 -28.78 -1.49 -13.22
N SER A 254 -28.36 -2.34 -12.27
CA SER A 254 -28.74 -3.75 -12.31
C SER A 254 -30.22 -3.80 -12.00
N GLY A 255 -31.01 -4.47 -12.84
CA GLY A 255 -32.47 -4.48 -12.87
C GLY A 255 -33.26 -4.79 -11.58
N ASN A 256 -32.76 -4.40 -10.46
CA ASN A 256 -33.47 -4.35 -9.19
C ASN A 256 -33.95 -2.89 -9.01
N SER A 257 -35.21 -2.67 -9.32
CA SER A 257 -35.92 -1.39 -9.29
C SER A 257 -36.01 -0.73 -7.90
N ASP A 258 -35.34 -1.28 -6.90
CA ASP A 258 -35.47 -0.86 -5.51
C ASP A 258 -34.35 0.05 -5.02
N MET A 259 -33.31 0.27 -5.82
CA MET A 259 -32.30 1.30 -5.55
C MET A 259 -32.61 2.53 -6.39
N ASN A 260 -33.38 3.45 -5.83
CA ASN A 260 -33.67 4.74 -6.46
C ASN A 260 -32.56 5.73 -6.06
N PRO A 261 -31.74 6.21 -7.02
CA PRO A 261 -30.72 7.22 -6.74
C PRO A 261 -31.31 8.60 -6.41
N ASP A 262 -32.63 8.79 -6.56
CA ASP A 262 -33.31 10.06 -6.28
C ASP A 262 -33.59 10.33 -4.79
N LEU A 263 -33.17 9.44 -3.86
CA LEU A 263 -33.35 9.63 -2.42
C LEU A 263 -32.19 10.34 -1.72
N ALA A 264 -31.20 10.84 -2.48
CA ALA A 264 -30.06 11.59 -1.97
C ALA A 264 -30.22 13.12 -2.18
N ASN A 265 -31.42 13.68 -1.91
CA ASN A 265 -31.69 15.12 -1.80
C ASN A 265 -32.31 15.45 -0.44
#